data_45ed34a5094a6f716a09258b6daa8dea
#
_entry.id   45ed34a5094a6f716a09258b6daa8dea
#
_cell.length_a   1.000
_cell.length_b   1.000
_cell.length_c   1.000
_cell.angle_alpha   90.00
_cell.angle_beta   90.00
_cell.angle_gamma   90.00
#
_symmetry.space_group_name_H-M   'P 1'
#
loop_
_entity.id
_entity.type
_entity.pdbx_description
1 polymer ?
#
loop_
_entity_poly.entity_id
_entity_poly.type
_entity_poly.pdbx_seq_one_letter_code
_entity_poly.pdbx_strand_id
1 'polypeptide(L)'
;MSTKPLKALQRAIDDAGSQVELARRIATPALPIKQQHIWNWLNRDKEVPAEAVIPIEKATDGRITRHELRPDLYPREQAAA
;
A
#
# COMPACT_ATOMS: atom_id res chain seq x y z
N MET A 1 3.25 -18.54 3.35
CA MET A 1 2.59 -17.70 3.48
C MET A 1 2.91 -16.47 4.10
N SER A 2 3.25 -15.51 3.49
CA SER A 2 3.63 -14.25 4.00
C SER A 2 2.44 -13.35 4.17
N THR A 3 2.29 -12.79 5.35
CA THR A 3 1.25 -11.81 5.59
C THR A 3 1.84 -10.42 5.65
N LYS A 4 3.14 -10.27 5.39
CA LYS A 4 3.78 -8.97 5.52
C LYS A 4 3.18 -7.88 4.64
N PRO A 5 2.90 -8.13 3.34
CA PRO A 5 2.30 -7.08 2.53
C PRO A 5 0.93 -6.63 3.04
N LEU A 6 0.15 -7.56 3.58
CA LEU A 6 -1.15 -7.20 4.12
C LEU A 6 -1.02 -6.46 5.45
N LYS A 7 -0.03 -6.82 6.26
CA LYS A 7 0.22 -6.08 7.49
C LYS A 7 0.64 -4.65 7.18
N ALA A 8 1.49 -4.48 6.18
CA ALA A 8 1.93 -3.14 5.78
C ALA A 8 0.74 -2.33 5.28
N LEU A 9 -0.14 -2.93 4.49
CA LEU A 9 -1.33 -2.25 4.02
C LEU A 9 -2.24 -1.85 5.20
N GLN A 10 -2.41 -2.75 6.16
CA GLN A 10 -3.22 -2.44 7.33
C GLN A 10 -2.62 -1.28 8.13
N ARG A 11 -1.30 -1.26 8.27
CA ARG A 11 -0.63 -0.17 8.96
C ARG A 11 -0.81 1.15 8.22
N ALA A 12 -0.81 1.11 6.89
CA ALA A 12 -1.06 2.31 6.09
C ALA A 12 -2.49 2.82 6.30
N ILE A 13 -3.44 1.91 6.38
CA ILE A 13 -4.84 2.28 6.67
C ILE A 13 -4.92 2.92 8.05
N ASP A 14 -4.27 2.31 9.04
CA ASP A 14 -4.27 2.83 10.39
C ASP A 14 -3.61 4.20 10.46
N ASP A 15 -2.52 4.39 9.73
CA ASP A 15 -1.82 5.66 9.68
C ASP A 15 -2.71 6.76 9.08
N ALA A 16 -3.47 6.41 8.06
CA ALA A 16 -4.38 7.37 7.43
C ALA A 16 -5.65 7.60 8.27
N GLY A 17 -6.04 6.60 9.06
CA GLY A 17 -7.22 6.68 9.89
C GLY A 17 -8.35 5.76 9.45
N SER A 18 -8.46 5.47 8.17
CA SER A 18 -9.49 4.58 7.63
C SER A 18 -9.16 4.22 6.19
N GLN A 19 -9.88 3.24 5.67
CA GLN A 19 -9.73 2.86 4.25
C GLN A 19 -10.15 4.02 3.34
N VAL A 20 -11.20 4.72 3.72
CA VAL A 20 -11.68 5.87 2.93
C VAL A 20 -10.61 6.95 2.87
N GLU A 21 -9.98 7.24 4.01
CA GLU A 21 -8.98 8.28 4.07
C GLU A 21 -7.71 7.89 3.29
N LEU A 22 -7.29 6.64 3.40
CA LEU A 22 -6.13 6.19 2.64
C LEU A 22 -6.42 6.29 1.14
N ALA A 23 -7.61 5.85 0.71
CA ALA A 23 -7.98 5.93 -0.69
C ALA A 23 -7.92 7.36 -1.18
N ARG A 24 -8.44 8.29 -0.38
CA ARG A 24 -8.46 9.70 -0.74
C ARG A 24 -7.05 10.26 -0.90
N ARG A 25 -6.13 9.83 -0.04
CA ARG A 25 -4.76 10.34 -0.07
C ARG A 25 -3.95 9.83 -1.24
N ILE A 26 -4.23 8.61 -1.70
CA ILE A 26 -3.44 8.03 -2.78
C ILE A 26 -4.09 8.15 -4.15
N ALA A 27 -5.37 8.53 -4.20
CA ALA A 27 -6.07 8.66 -5.47
C ALA A 27 -5.53 9.85 -6.27
N THR A 28 -5.45 9.67 -7.58
CA THR A 28 -5.09 10.74 -8.50
C THR A 28 -6.03 10.69 -9.68
N PRO A 29 -6.09 11.75 -10.50
CA PRO A 29 -6.92 11.70 -11.73
C PRO A 29 -6.52 10.55 -12.64
N ALA A 30 -5.23 10.19 -12.66
CA ALA A 30 -4.76 9.09 -13.49
C ALA A 30 -5.03 7.73 -12.84
N LEU A 31 -5.16 7.70 -11.50
CA LEU A 31 -5.38 6.47 -10.76
C LEU A 31 -6.44 6.72 -9.70
N PRO A 32 -7.71 6.72 -10.08
CA PRO A 32 -8.80 7.04 -9.14
C PRO A 32 -9.07 5.87 -8.20
N ILE A 33 -8.50 5.92 -7.01
CA ILE A 33 -8.64 4.89 -6.00
C ILE A 33 -9.79 5.20 -5.08
N LYS A 34 -10.60 4.20 -4.79
CA LYS A 34 -11.73 4.32 -3.86
C LYS A 34 -11.60 3.30 -2.76
N GLN A 35 -12.39 3.47 -1.69
CA GLN A 35 -12.35 2.59 -0.53
C GLN A 35 -12.54 1.11 -0.94
N GLN A 36 -13.41 0.86 -1.92
CA GLN A 36 -13.67 -0.50 -2.38
C GLN A 36 -12.41 -1.17 -2.92
N HIS A 37 -11.54 -0.41 -3.57
CA HIS A 37 -10.29 -0.96 -4.09
C HIS A 37 -9.40 -1.45 -2.93
N ILE A 38 -9.30 -0.65 -1.87
CA ILE A 38 -8.48 -1.03 -0.71
C ILE A 38 -9.05 -2.27 -0.04
N TRP A 39 -10.38 -2.33 0.11
CA TRP A 39 -11.03 -3.49 0.68
C TRP A 39 -10.70 -4.74 -0.14
N ASN A 40 -10.74 -4.61 -1.47
CA ASN A 40 -10.43 -5.73 -2.36
C ASN A 40 -9.00 -6.20 -2.19
N TRP A 41 -8.06 -5.27 -2.04
CA TRP A 41 -6.66 -5.63 -1.83
C TRP A 41 -6.48 -6.45 -0.56
N LEU A 42 -7.19 -6.08 0.50
CA LEU A 42 -7.08 -6.78 1.77
C LEU A 42 -7.79 -8.13 1.77
N ASN A 43 -8.95 -8.20 1.16
CA ASN A 43 -9.85 -9.33 1.37
C ASN A 43 -10.01 -10.25 0.17
N ARG A 44 -9.92 -9.72 -1.03
CA ARG A 44 -10.11 -10.52 -2.22
C ARG A 44 -8.79 -10.88 -2.89
N ASP A 45 -8.00 -9.85 -3.21
CA ASP A 45 -6.75 -10.05 -3.95
C ASP A 45 -5.61 -10.47 -3.05
N LYS A 46 -5.66 -10.08 -1.79
CA LYS A 46 -4.62 -10.37 -0.79
C LYS A 46 -3.27 -9.82 -1.22
N GLU A 47 -3.29 -8.67 -1.89
CA GLU A 47 -2.08 -8.11 -2.45
C GLU A 47 -2.31 -6.65 -2.83
N VAL A 48 -1.29 -5.82 -2.63
CA VAL A 48 -1.31 -4.42 -3.04
C VAL A 48 -0.85 -4.37 -4.50
N PRO A 49 -1.61 -3.74 -5.40
CA PRO A 49 -1.18 -3.66 -6.80
C PRO A 49 0.07 -2.79 -6.93
N ALA A 50 0.89 -3.12 -7.94
CA ALA A 50 2.16 -2.43 -8.13
C ALA A 50 1.99 -0.91 -8.24
N GLU A 51 0.94 -0.46 -8.91
CA GLU A 51 0.75 0.96 -9.13
C GLU A 51 0.34 1.72 -7.88
N ALA A 52 -0.08 1.02 -6.82
CA ALA A 52 -0.47 1.68 -5.57
C ALA A 52 0.68 1.77 -4.57
N VAL A 53 1.79 1.07 -4.82
CA VAL A 53 2.87 0.95 -3.86
C VAL A 53 3.51 2.30 -3.54
N ILE A 54 3.97 3.01 -4.55
CA ILE A 54 4.62 4.30 -4.35
C ILE A 54 3.67 5.35 -3.79
N PRO A 55 2.42 5.45 -4.29
CA PRO A 55 1.48 6.39 -3.68
C PRO A 55 1.27 6.14 -2.18
N ILE A 56 1.20 4.88 -1.75
CA ILE A 56 1.02 4.57 -0.33
C ILE A 56 2.27 4.97 0.46
N GLU A 57 3.45 4.71 -0.07
CA GLU A 57 4.67 5.11 0.60
C GLU A 57 4.71 6.63 0.79
N LYS A 58 4.35 7.37 -0.25
CA LYS A 58 4.32 8.83 -0.16
C LYS A 58 3.25 9.32 0.81
N ALA A 59 2.09 8.70 0.80
CA ALA A 59 0.99 9.11 1.67
C ALA A 59 1.31 8.90 3.14
N THR A 60 2.21 7.98 3.45
CA THR A 60 2.61 7.71 4.83
C THR A 60 3.95 8.33 5.18
N ASP A 61 4.47 9.21 4.31
CA ASP A 61 5.77 9.87 4.52
C ASP A 61 6.89 8.87 4.77
N GLY A 62 6.84 7.75 4.05
CA GLY A 62 7.87 6.73 4.15
C GLY A 62 7.76 5.82 5.35
N ARG A 63 6.75 6.00 6.20
CA ARG A 63 6.58 5.12 7.36
C ARG A 63 6.22 3.70 6.92
N ILE A 64 5.51 3.57 5.82
CA ILE A 64 5.22 2.28 5.22
C ILE A 64 5.95 2.27 3.88
N THR A 65 6.99 1.44 3.77
CA THR A 65 7.86 1.49 2.60
C THR A 65 7.39 0.57 1.49
N ARG A 66 7.88 0.83 0.28
CA ARG A 66 7.60 -0.04 -0.85
C ARG A 66 8.11 -1.46 -0.60
N HIS A 67 9.20 -1.58 0.14
CA HIS A 67 9.77 -2.89 0.46
C HIS A 67 8.83 -3.71 1.33
N GLU A 68 8.12 -3.05 2.23
CA GLU A 68 7.17 -3.73 3.10
C GLU A 68 5.89 -4.09 2.36
N LEU A 69 5.48 -3.23 1.43
CA LEU A 69 4.24 -3.46 0.68
C LEU A 69 4.39 -4.53 -0.38
N ARG A 70 5.47 -4.50 -1.12
CA ARG A 70 5.71 -5.46 -2.18
C ARG A 70 7.18 -5.86 -2.20
N PRO A 71 7.60 -6.73 -1.28
CA PRO A 71 9.00 -7.16 -1.23
C PRO A 71 9.43 -7.96 -2.46
N ASP A 72 8.48 -8.53 -3.18
CA ASP A 72 8.78 -9.24 -4.42
C ASP A 72 9.17 -8.28 -5.55
N LEU A 73 8.61 -7.07 -5.54
CA LEU A 73 8.92 -6.07 -6.57
C LEU A 73 10.06 -5.16 -6.13
N TYR A 74 10.18 -4.91 -4.84
CA TYR A 74 11.17 -3.99 -4.29
C TYR A 74 11.94 -4.67 -3.18
N PRO A 75 12.88 -5.57 -3.51
CA PRO A 75 13.66 -6.27 -2.49
C PRO A 75 14.51 -5.31 -1.67
N ARG A 76 14.59 -5.57 -0.40
CA ARG A 76 15.33 -4.69 0.51
C ARG A 76 16.82 -4.66 0.16
N GLU A 77 17.36 -5.73 -0.34
CA GLU A 77 18.78 -5.77 -0.73
C GLU A 77 19.09 -4.77 -1.81
N GLN A 78 18.16 -4.57 -2.75
CA GLN A 78 18.37 -3.59 -3.80
C GLN A 78 18.43 -2.19 -3.24
N ALA A 79 17.61 -1.91 -2.23
CA ALA A 79 17.60 -0.60 -1.61
C ALA A 79 18.89 -0.33 -0.87
N ALA A 80 19.52 -1.37 -0.35
CA ALA A 80 20.75 -1.23 0.40
C ALA A 80 21.97 -0.99 -0.49
N ALA A 81 21.87 -1.43 -1.72
CA ALA A 81 22.99 -1.22 -2.64
C ALA A 81 23.03 0.21 -3.11
#